data_8f0a9d1be39b182ddb29cbb156638353
#
_entry.id   8f0a9d1be39b182ddb29cbb156638353
#
_cell.length_a   1.000
_cell.length_b   1.000
_cell.length_c   1.000
_cell.angle_alpha   90.00
_cell.angle_beta   90.00
_cell.angle_gamma   90.00
#
_symmetry.space_group_name_H-M   'P 1'
#
loop_
_entity.id
_entity.type
_entity.pdbx_description
1 polymer ?
#
loop_
_entity_poly.entity_id
_entity_poly.type
_entity_poly.pdbx_seq_one_letter_code
_entity_poly.pdbx_strand_id
1 'polypeptide(L)'
;MTIREFIQLSILKPKKIWTILQNPLKKIKGIFFLLVLLVSIPGFIRAGKDIASMNTNLGIVAKQFPDLLIQDGKLSAGDNSGFVYRSDVFNIVFDPSGKSTDNDVTSESSQGIPSIGILQDHIVVDTIINTSKFSYEGLNGFNKANVEQFIQEFQSKLWMVFIGVLLFGFVYNTIAVYILMIIISFVVRLLTALFMRAYIQMHPTVSKQLTISAMFLPATIYMVIGVLGIGGGVGMFMYLLVTSTFNWLLGMREFIAQQNKNQ
;
A
#
# COMPACT_ATOMS: atom_id res chain seq x y z
N MET A 1 -9.78 13.92 29.25
CA MET A 1 -9.30 14.53 28.00
C MET A 1 -10.26 14.21 26.86
N THR A 2 -10.55 15.17 26.02
CA THR A 2 -11.35 15.00 24.78
C THR A 2 -10.48 14.50 23.62
N ILE A 3 -11.12 13.97 22.56
CA ILE A 3 -10.39 13.54 21.32
C ILE A 3 -9.64 14.72 20.70
N ARG A 4 -10.25 15.91 20.65
CA ARG A 4 -9.63 17.12 20.11
C ARG A 4 -8.38 17.51 20.88
N GLU A 5 -8.45 17.54 22.21
CA GLU A 5 -7.30 17.82 23.07
C GLU A 5 -6.19 16.80 22.87
N PHE A 6 -6.53 15.51 22.73
CA PHE A 6 -5.57 14.45 22.48
C PHE A 6 -4.82 14.67 21.15
N ILE A 7 -5.54 14.97 20.05
CA ILE A 7 -4.93 15.22 18.74
C ILE A 7 -4.06 16.48 18.79
N GLN A 8 -4.55 17.57 19.35
CA GLN A 8 -3.77 18.80 19.51
C GLN A 8 -2.49 18.57 20.31
N LEU A 9 -2.58 17.84 21.42
CA LEU A 9 -1.43 17.49 22.23
C LEU A 9 -0.42 16.64 21.43
N SER A 10 -0.89 15.63 20.71
CA SER A 10 -0.05 14.68 19.97
C SER A 10 0.68 15.33 18.80
N ILE A 11 0.06 16.30 18.10
CA ILE A 11 0.63 16.95 16.91
C ILE A 11 1.40 18.23 17.28
N LEU A 12 0.78 19.12 18.09
CA LEU A 12 1.33 20.44 18.32
C LEU A 12 2.25 20.53 19.52
N LYS A 13 2.12 19.61 20.48
CA LYS A 13 2.88 19.63 21.74
C LYS A 13 3.47 18.26 22.09
N PRO A 14 4.26 17.61 21.22
CA PRO A 14 4.74 16.25 21.43
C PRO A 14 5.54 16.08 22.73
N LYS A 15 6.24 17.11 23.18
CA LYS A 15 6.94 17.09 24.48
C LYS A 15 6.00 16.96 25.70
N LYS A 16 4.73 17.31 25.55
CA LYS A 16 3.72 17.26 26.62
C LYS A 16 2.82 16.03 26.57
N ILE A 17 3.12 15.03 25.72
CA ILE A 17 2.30 13.79 25.63
C ILE A 17 2.22 13.04 26.96
N TRP A 18 3.18 13.22 27.87
CA TRP A 18 3.15 12.65 29.21
C TRP A 18 1.92 13.07 30.04
N THR A 19 1.27 14.22 29.73
CA THR A 19 0.03 14.65 30.42
C THR A 19 -1.12 13.65 30.26
N ILE A 20 -1.02 12.74 29.28
CA ILE A 20 -1.93 11.59 29.12
C ILE A 20 -1.91 10.67 30.35
N LEU A 21 -0.77 10.59 31.05
CA LEU A 21 -0.66 9.84 32.32
C LEU A 21 -1.61 10.36 33.38
N GLN A 22 -1.83 11.68 33.41
CA GLN A 22 -2.69 12.34 34.39
C GLN A 22 -4.16 12.33 33.98
N ASN A 23 -4.43 12.44 32.66
CA ASN A 23 -5.77 12.53 32.09
C ASN A 23 -5.96 11.59 30.89
N PRO A 24 -6.07 10.26 31.12
CA PRO A 24 -6.19 9.31 30.04
C PRO A 24 -7.50 9.47 29.25
N LEU A 25 -7.46 9.17 27.96
CA LEU A 25 -8.64 9.18 27.10
C LEU A 25 -9.50 7.94 27.33
N LYS A 26 -10.82 8.13 27.48
CA LYS A 26 -11.76 7.00 27.67
C LYS A 26 -11.98 6.18 26.39
N LYS A 27 -11.92 6.80 25.20
CA LYS A 27 -12.24 6.18 23.90
C LYS A 27 -11.02 6.05 22.99
N ILE A 28 -10.11 5.13 23.31
CA ILE A 28 -8.88 4.92 22.54
C ILE A 28 -9.09 4.28 21.16
N LYS A 29 -10.12 3.42 20.99
CA LYS A 29 -10.36 2.69 19.74
C LYS A 29 -10.58 3.62 18.54
N GLY A 30 -11.35 4.71 18.73
CA GLY A 30 -11.60 5.69 17.65
C GLY A 30 -10.34 6.44 17.22
N ILE A 31 -9.44 6.71 18.18
CA ILE A 31 -8.15 7.36 17.89
C ILE A 31 -7.21 6.42 17.13
N PHE A 32 -7.17 5.14 17.51
CA PHE A 32 -6.40 4.14 16.78
C PHE A 32 -6.88 4.03 15.32
N PHE A 33 -8.21 3.95 15.13
CA PHE A 33 -8.80 3.96 13.79
C PHE A 33 -8.40 5.19 12.97
N LEU A 34 -8.42 6.38 13.56
CA LEU A 34 -7.99 7.62 12.91
C LEU A 34 -6.50 7.58 12.54
N LEU A 35 -5.65 7.03 13.40
CA LEU A 35 -4.23 6.84 13.09
C LEU A 35 -4.03 5.91 11.89
N VAL A 36 -4.75 4.79 11.85
CA VAL A 36 -4.71 3.85 10.71
C VAL A 36 -5.17 4.54 9.42
N LEU A 37 -6.24 5.34 9.48
CA LEU A 37 -6.70 6.12 8.31
C LEU A 37 -5.61 7.05 7.81
N LEU A 38 -4.95 7.83 8.69
CA LEU A 38 -3.86 8.73 8.31
C LEU A 38 -2.75 8.00 7.57
N VAL A 39 -2.34 6.84 8.07
CA VAL A 39 -1.29 6.01 7.46
C VAL A 39 -1.74 5.41 6.12
N SER A 40 -3.03 5.17 5.95
CA SER A 40 -3.59 4.53 4.74
C SER A 40 -3.83 5.52 3.58
N ILE A 41 -4.04 6.81 3.85
CA ILE A 41 -4.38 7.82 2.83
C ILE A 41 -3.41 7.84 1.63
N PRO A 42 -2.07 7.84 1.81
CA PRO A 42 -1.15 7.83 0.66
C PRO A 42 -1.33 6.62 -0.25
N GLY A 43 -1.51 5.43 0.35
CA GLY A 43 -1.76 4.20 -0.39
C GLY A 43 -3.09 4.23 -1.15
N PHE A 44 -4.13 4.80 -0.56
CA PHE A 44 -5.44 4.95 -1.20
C PHE A 44 -5.39 5.90 -2.40
N ILE A 45 -4.68 7.02 -2.29
CA ILE A 45 -4.49 7.96 -3.39
C ILE A 45 -3.70 7.31 -4.52
N ARG A 46 -2.63 6.55 -4.18
CA ARG A 46 -1.85 5.81 -5.17
C ARG A 46 -2.71 4.77 -5.88
N ALA A 47 -3.44 3.94 -5.16
CA ALA A 47 -4.35 2.95 -5.73
C ALA A 47 -5.38 3.60 -6.68
N GLY A 48 -5.92 4.77 -6.31
CA GLY A 48 -6.83 5.52 -7.18
C GLY A 48 -6.18 5.96 -8.50
N LYS A 49 -4.92 6.43 -8.44
CA LYS A 49 -4.14 6.79 -9.64
C LYS A 49 -3.84 5.58 -10.50
N ASP A 50 -3.42 4.46 -9.90
CA ASP A 50 -3.08 3.23 -10.60
C ASP A 50 -4.32 2.65 -11.32
N ILE A 51 -5.50 2.66 -10.68
CA ILE A 51 -6.76 2.23 -11.31
C ILE A 51 -7.20 3.18 -12.45
N ALA A 52 -7.04 4.49 -12.27
CA ALA A 52 -7.34 5.45 -13.33
C ALA A 52 -6.41 5.27 -14.54
N SER A 53 -5.10 5.08 -14.29
CA SER A 53 -4.11 4.76 -15.32
C SER A 53 -4.45 3.44 -16.01
N MET A 54 -4.78 2.39 -15.27
CA MET A 54 -5.20 1.10 -15.81
C MET A 54 -6.40 1.24 -16.75
N ASN A 55 -7.43 1.99 -16.32
CA ASN A 55 -8.61 2.22 -17.15
C ASN A 55 -8.27 2.91 -18.49
N THR A 56 -7.42 3.94 -18.44
CA THR A 56 -6.97 4.67 -19.64
C THR A 56 -6.16 3.77 -20.56
N ASN A 57 -5.18 3.04 -20.02
CA ASN A 57 -4.28 2.18 -20.77
C ASN A 57 -5.00 1.00 -21.42
N LEU A 58 -5.99 0.41 -20.76
CA LEU A 58 -6.86 -0.64 -21.34
C LEU A 58 -7.63 -0.12 -22.56
N GLY A 59 -8.16 1.10 -22.52
CA GLY A 59 -8.82 1.72 -23.66
C GLY A 59 -7.91 2.00 -24.84
N ILE A 60 -6.63 2.31 -24.59
CA ILE A 60 -5.61 2.49 -25.62
C ILE A 60 -5.26 1.14 -26.26
N VAL A 61 -4.99 0.14 -25.44
CA VAL A 61 -4.61 -1.21 -25.88
C VAL A 61 -5.74 -1.86 -26.70
N ALA A 62 -6.99 -1.71 -26.29
CA ALA A 62 -8.14 -2.26 -27.03
C ALA A 62 -8.14 -1.83 -28.51
N LYS A 63 -7.74 -0.57 -28.77
CA LYS A 63 -7.68 -0.01 -30.13
C LYS A 63 -6.47 -0.48 -30.93
N GLN A 64 -5.41 -0.96 -30.26
CA GLN A 64 -4.19 -1.41 -30.95
C GLN A 64 -4.29 -2.85 -31.44
N PHE A 65 -5.21 -3.66 -30.91
CA PHE A 65 -5.40 -5.02 -31.39
C PHE A 65 -5.80 -5.02 -32.89
N PRO A 66 -5.08 -5.74 -33.72
CA PRO A 66 -5.49 -5.97 -35.12
C PRO A 66 -6.72 -6.86 -35.15
N ASP A 67 -7.26 -7.10 -36.33
CA ASP A 67 -8.23 -8.16 -36.56
C ASP A 67 -7.56 -9.49 -36.25
N LEU A 68 -8.03 -10.17 -35.26
CA LEU A 68 -7.49 -11.44 -34.76
C LEU A 68 -8.56 -12.51 -34.71
N LEU A 69 -8.13 -13.77 -34.79
CA LEU A 69 -8.98 -14.95 -34.63
C LEU A 69 -8.19 -16.03 -33.90
N ILE A 70 -8.82 -16.67 -32.93
CA ILE A 70 -8.30 -17.89 -32.32
C ILE A 70 -9.05 -19.07 -32.96
N GLN A 71 -8.31 -19.95 -33.60
CA GLN A 71 -8.84 -21.15 -34.24
C GLN A 71 -7.88 -22.31 -34.04
N ASP A 72 -8.42 -23.49 -33.72
CA ASP A 72 -7.64 -24.74 -33.48
C ASP A 72 -6.51 -24.55 -32.46
N GLY A 73 -6.78 -23.78 -31.40
CA GLY A 73 -5.83 -23.51 -30.32
C GLY A 73 -4.69 -22.56 -30.70
N LYS A 74 -4.81 -21.83 -31.83
CA LYS A 74 -3.80 -20.87 -32.30
C LYS A 74 -4.39 -19.50 -32.54
N LEU A 75 -3.65 -18.47 -32.15
CA LEU A 75 -3.91 -17.09 -32.46
C LEU A 75 -3.38 -16.78 -33.85
N SER A 76 -4.19 -16.12 -34.66
CA SER A 76 -3.83 -15.54 -35.94
C SER A 76 -4.27 -14.08 -36.00
N ALA A 77 -3.55 -13.26 -36.76
CA ALA A 77 -3.93 -11.89 -37.07
C ALA A 77 -3.73 -11.61 -38.56
N GLY A 78 -4.52 -10.72 -39.11
CA GLY A 78 -4.59 -10.52 -40.59
C GLY A 78 -3.27 -10.14 -41.24
N ASP A 79 -2.39 -9.42 -40.56
CA ASP A 79 -1.09 -8.99 -41.01
C ASP A 79 0.09 -9.68 -40.28
N ASN A 80 -0.18 -10.61 -39.38
CA ASN A 80 0.80 -11.24 -38.48
C ASN A 80 1.71 -10.25 -37.75
N SER A 81 1.31 -8.99 -37.65
CA SER A 81 2.06 -7.99 -36.90
C SER A 81 1.81 -8.12 -35.40
N GLY A 82 2.90 -8.27 -34.66
CA GLY A 82 2.90 -8.19 -33.21
C GLY A 82 3.15 -6.76 -32.74
N PHE A 83 2.81 -6.47 -31.47
CA PHE A 83 3.18 -5.22 -30.82
C PHE A 83 3.54 -5.45 -29.35
N VAL A 84 4.32 -4.53 -28.79
CA VAL A 84 4.59 -4.45 -27.36
C VAL A 84 4.05 -3.13 -26.84
N TYR A 85 3.13 -3.21 -25.90
CA TYR A 85 2.59 -2.05 -25.20
C TYR A 85 3.16 -1.98 -23.79
N ARG A 86 3.73 -0.82 -23.44
CA ARG A 86 4.32 -0.58 -22.12
C ARG A 86 3.59 0.56 -21.42
N SER A 87 3.26 0.35 -20.16
CA SER A 87 2.69 1.38 -19.31
C SER A 87 3.28 1.33 -17.88
N ASP A 88 2.86 2.23 -17.04
CA ASP A 88 3.23 2.30 -15.62
C ASP A 88 2.49 1.28 -14.72
N VAL A 89 1.51 0.55 -15.26
CA VAL A 89 0.68 -0.39 -14.50
C VAL A 89 0.70 -1.82 -15.04
N PHE A 90 0.89 -2.02 -16.34
CA PHE A 90 1.04 -3.34 -16.97
C PHE A 90 1.70 -3.23 -18.34
N ASN A 91 2.30 -4.32 -18.81
CA ASN A 91 2.83 -4.45 -20.17
C ASN A 91 2.06 -5.54 -20.92
N ILE A 92 1.94 -5.39 -22.25
CA ILE A 92 1.35 -6.42 -23.12
C ILE A 92 2.32 -6.70 -24.26
N VAL A 93 2.59 -7.99 -24.46
CA VAL A 93 3.28 -8.51 -25.65
C VAL A 93 2.25 -9.29 -26.47
N PHE A 94 1.90 -8.79 -27.63
CA PHE A 94 1.01 -9.46 -28.58
C PHE A 94 1.82 -9.97 -29.76
N ASP A 95 1.87 -11.28 -29.97
CA ASP A 95 2.61 -11.89 -31.09
C ASP A 95 1.88 -13.10 -31.68
N PRO A 96 1.12 -12.90 -32.76
CA PRO A 96 0.46 -13.98 -33.48
C PRO A 96 1.43 -14.75 -34.39
N SER A 97 2.66 -14.25 -34.61
CA SER A 97 3.64 -14.88 -35.52
C SER A 97 4.43 -16.03 -34.90
N GLY A 98 4.40 -16.15 -33.56
CA GLY A 98 5.15 -17.15 -32.82
C GLY A 98 6.65 -16.88 -32.68
N LYS A 99 7.09 -15.66 -32.91
CA LYS A 99 8.51 -15.25 -32.75
C LYS A 99 8.85 -14.95 -31.30
N SER A 100 7.89 -14.41 -30.55
CA SER A 100 8.08 -14.10 -29.14
C SER A 100 7.91 -15.35 -28.28
N THR A 101 8.72 -15.43 -27.24
CA THR A 101 8.76 -16.52 -26.27
C THR A 101 8.27 -16.03 -24.90
N ASP A 102 8.05 -16.94 -23.97
CA ASP A 102 7.74 -16.61 -22.58
C ASP A 102 8.81 -15.73 -21.93
N ASN A 103 10.08 -15.93 -22.31
CA ASN A 103 11.19 -15.13 -21.81
C ASN A 103 11.08 -13.66 -22.24
N ASP A 104 10.54 -13.40 -23.43
CA ASP A 104 10.31 -12.03 -23.89
C ASP A 104 9.24 -11.36 -23.03
N VAL A 105 8.17 -12.08 -22.67
CA VAL A 105 7.11 -11.59 -21.75
C VAL A 105 7.67 -11.35 -20.36
N THR A 106 8.44 -12.29 -19.80
CA THR A 106 9.02 -12.16 -18.46
C THR A 106 10.09 -11.08 -18.40
N SER A 107 10.81 -10.83 -19.48
CA SER A 107 11.77 -9.71 -19.55
C SER A 107 11.08 -8.34 -19.43
N GLU A 108 9.87 -8.19 -19.93
CA GLU A 108 9.07 -6.97 -19.80
C GLU A 108 8.58 -6.74 -18.36
N SER A 109 8.45 -7.80 -17.53
CA SER A 109 8.07 -7.68 -16.12
C SER A 109 9.25 -7.35 -15.20
N SER A 110 10.49 -7.38 -15.71
CA SER A 110 11.72 -7.21 -14.91
C SER A 110 11.81 -5.89 -14.15
N GLN A 111 11.00 -4.89 -14.51
CA GLN A 111 10.91 -3.58 -13.82
C GLN A 111 9.88 -3.54 -12.69
N GLY A 112 9.31 -4.68 -12.31
CA GLY A 112 8.30 -4.75 -11.26
C GLY A 112 6.88 -4.38 -11.74
N ILE A 113 6.64 -4.38 -13.04
CA ILE A 113 5.34 -4.14 -13.69
C ILE A 113 4.87 -5.49 -14.27
N PRO A 114 3.64 -5.99 -13.95
CA PRO A 114 3.16 -7.24 -14.49
C PRO A 114 3.05 -7.19 -16.02
N SER A 115 3.33 -8.31 -16.67
CA SER A 115 3.31 -8.44 -18.14
C SER A 115 2.36 -9.55 -18.58
N ILE A 116 1.63 -9.31 -19.65
CA ILE A 116 0.72 -10.26 -20.28
C ILE A 116 1.22 -10.52 -21.71
N GLY A 117 1.57 -11.76 -22.01
CA GLY A 117 1.89 -12.22 -23.35
C GLY A 117 0.65 -12.89 -23.95
N ILE A 118 0.23 -12.43 -25.12
CA ILE A 118 -0.78 -13.06 -25.97
C ILE A 118 -0.03 -13.60 -27.18
N LEU A 119 0.49 -14.82 -27.01
CA LEU A 119 1.37 -15.47 -27.99
C LEU A 119 0.57 -16.34 -28.96
N GLN A 120 1.23 -16.92 -29.96
CA GLN A 120 0.56 -17.69 -31.01
C GLN A 120 -0.25 -18.88 -30.46
N ASP A 121 0.23 -19.60 -29.44
CA ASP A 121 -0.32 -20.86 -28.97
C ASP A 121 -0.84 -20.82 -27.51
N HIS A 122 -0.55 -19.76 -26.77
CA HIS A 122 -0.97 -19.61 -25.39
C HIS A 122 -0.90 -18.15 -24.89
N ILE A 123 -1.52 -17.92 -23.73
CA ILE A 123 -1.39 -16.67 -22.99
C ILE A 123 -0.43 -16.89 -21.82
N VAL A 124 0.51 -15.96 -21.63
CA VAL A 124 1.40 -15.90 -20.46
C VAL A 124 1.02 -14.70 -19.61
N VAL A 125 0.80 -14.92 -18.33
CA VAL A 125 0.62 -13.84 -17.35
C VAL A 125 1.77 -13.91 -16.38
N ASP A 126 2.65 -12.94 -16.46
CA ASP A 126 3.79 -12.81 -15.55
C ASP A 126 3.51 -11.70 -14.54
N THR A 127 3.30 -12.11 -13.31
CA THR A 127 3.29 -11.22 -12.17
C THR A 127 4.68 -11.26 -11.54
N ILE A 128 5.09 -10.23 -10.85
CA ILE A 128 6.40 -10.15 -10.18
C ILE A 128 6.72 -11.39 -9.31
N ILE A 129 5.69 -12.14 -8.92
CA ILE A 129 5.78 -13.27 -7.97
C ILE A 129 5.67 -14.62 -8.67
N ASN A 130 4.90 -14.71 -9.77
CA ASN A 130 4.59 -15.98 -10.41
C ASN A 130 4.24 -15.77 -11.90
N THR A 131 4.66 -16.72 -12.73
CA THR A 131 4.31 -16.82 -14.14
C THR A 131 3.29 -17.93 -14.34
N SER A 132 2.17 -17.64 -14.99
CA SER A 132 1.10 -18.58 -15.29
C SER A 132 0.86 -18.62 -16.79
N LYS A 133 0.58 -19.83 -17.33
CA LYS A 133 0.29 -20.05 -18.75
C LYS A 133 -1.12 -20.57 -18.92
N PHE A 134 -1.82 -20.08 -19.93
CA PHE A 134 -3.18 -20.47 -20.25
C PHE A 134 -3.25 -20.83 -21.74
N SER A 135 -3.73 -22.06 -22.05
CA SER A 135 -3.98 -22.46 -23.43
C SER A 135 -5.19 -21.72 -24.01
N TYR A 136 -5.30 -21.71 -25.33
CA TYR A 136 -6.50 -21.21 -26.00
C TYR A 136 -7.64 -22.24 -26.08
N GLU A 137 -7.53 -23.31 -25.33
CA GLU A 137 -8.56 -24.35 -25.27
C GLU A 137 -9.90 -23.74 -24.79
N GLY A 138 -10.97 -23.95 -25.57
CA GLY A 138 -12.27 -23.34 -25.30
C GLY A 138 -12.47 -21.93 -25.83
N LEU A 139 -11.46 -21.29 -26.44
CA LEU A 139 -11.56 -19.96 -27.05
C LEU A 139 -11.69 -19.98 -28.59
N ASN A 140 -12.12 -21.12 -29.16
CA ASN A 140 -12.28 -21.24 -30.60
C ASN A 140 -13.34 -20.24 -31.14
N GLY A 141 -12.99 -19.47 -32.17
CA GLY A 141 -13.83 -18.39 -32.70
C GLY A 141 -13.70 -17.04 -31.97
N PHE A 142 -12.84 -16.95 -30.94
CA PHE A 142 -12.59 -15.71 -30.21
C PHE A 142 -11.88 -14.72 -31.16
N ASN A 143 -12.41 -13.49 -31.26
CA ASN A 143 -11.98 -12.49 -32.21
C ASN A 143 -11.81 -11.11 -31.54
N LYS A 144 -11.47 -10.08 -32.33
CA LYS A 144 -11.27 -8.71 -31.86
C LYS A 144 -12.47 -8.15 -31.09
N ALA A 145 -13.69 -8.39 -31.56
CA ALA A 145 -14.89 -7.90 -30.88
C ALA A 145 -15.03 -8.50 -29.47
N ASN A 146 -14.65 -9.76 -29.30
CA ASN A 146 -14.62 -10.41 -27.98
C ASN A 146 -13.54 -9.79 -27.08
N VAL A 147 -12.36 -9.43 -27.60
CA VAL A 147 -11.32 -8.72 -26.82
C VAL A 147 -11.85 -7.37 -26.35
N GLU A 148 -12.46 -6.59 -27.25
CA GLU A 148 -13.02 -5.27 -26.93
C GLU A 148 -14.13 -5.39 -25.88
N GLN A 149 -15.03 -6.37 -26.01
CA GLN A 149 -16.07 -6.64 -25.04
C GLN A 149 -15.49 -7.01 -23.67
N PHE A 150 -14.51 -7.92 -23.65
CA PHE A 150 -13.84 -8.33 -22.42
C PHE A 150 -13.19 -7.14 -21.70
N ILE A 151 -12.49 -6.28 -22.45
CA ILE A 151 -11.84 -5.08 -21.90
C ILE A 151 -12.91 -4.13 -21.34
N GLN A 152 -14.00 -3.89 -22.05
CA GLN A 152 -15.09 -3.03 -21.58
C GLN A 152 -15.75 -3.58 -20.31
N GLU A 153 -16.02 -4.89 -20.26
CA GLU A 153 -16.55 -5.53 -19.07
C GLU A 153 -15.59 -5.43 -17.88
N PHE A 154 -14.29 -5.62 -18.12
CA PHE A 154 -13.28 -5.47 -17.08
C PHE A 154 -13.19 -4.03 -16.58
N GLN A 155 -13.17 -3.03 -17.50
CA GLN A 155 -13.18 -1.62 -17.16
C GLN A 155 -14.40 -1.24 -16.31
N SER A 156 -15.58 -1.77 -16.64
CA SER A 156 -16.81 -1.53 -15.87
C SER A 156 -16.73 -2.05 -14.43
N LYS A 157 -15.85 -3.03 -14.16
CA LYS A 157 -15.65 -3.67 -12.86
C LYS A 157 -14.45 -3.13 -12.07
N LEU A 158 -13.65 -2.23 -12.63
CA LEU A 158 -12.45 -1.68 -11.96
C LEU A 158 -12.77 -1.01 -10.62
N TRP A 159 -13.97 -0.45 -10.46
CA TRP A 159 -14.41 0.11 -9.18
C TRP A 159 -14.50 -0.95 -8.06
N MET A 160 -14.87 -2.19 -8.39
CA MET A 160 -14.90 -3.29 -7.41
C MET A 160 -13.48 -3.67 -7.01
N VAL A 161 -12.56 -3.73 -7.98
CA VAL A 161 -11.13 -3.94 -7.72
C VAL A 161 -10.60 -2.84 -6.80
N PHE A 162 -10.93 -1.57 -7.08
CA PHE A 162 -10.55 -0.44 -6.24
C PHE A 162 -11.03 -0.59 -4.80
N ILE A 163 -12.32 -0.90 -4.59
CA ILE A 163 -12.86 -1.12 -3.24
C ILE A 163 -12.14 -2.29 -2.55
N GLY A 164 -11.89 -3.39 -3.27
CA GLY A 164 -11.14 -4.52 -2.75
C GLY A 164 -9.73 -4.11 -2.27
N VAL A 165 -9.00 -3.33 -3.07
CA VAL A 165 -7.67 -2.81 -2.73
C VAL A 165 -7.74 -1.89 -1.50
N LEU A 166 -8.74 -1.01 -1.41
CA LEU A 166 -8.92 -0.15 -0.24
C LEU A 166 -9.17 -0.94 1.04
N LEU A 167 -10.07 -1.93 0.99
CA LEU A 167 -10.40 -2.77 2.15
C LEU A 167 -9.19 -3.60 2.59
N PHE A 168 -8.53 -4.28 1.65
CA PHE A 168 -7.34 -5.06 1.93
C PHE A 168 -6.21 -4.19 2.48
N GLY A 169 -5.94 -3.05 1.83
CA GLY A 169 -4.93 -2.09 2.27
C GLY A 169 -5.22 -1.53 3.67
N PHE A 170 -6.50 -1.27 3.99
CA PHE A 170 -6.90 -0.83 5.33
C PHE A 170 -6.65 -1.91 6.39
N VAL A 171 -7.02 -3.16 6.12
CA VAL A 171 -6.78 -4.30 7.02
C VAL A 171 -5.28 -4.50 7.21
N TYR A 172 -4.50 -4.50 6.12
CA TYR A 172 -3.04 -4.61 6.17
C TYR A 172 -2.42 -3.51 7.04
N ASN A 173 -2.78 -2.25 6.80
CA ASN A 173 -2.28 -1.12 7.59
C ASN A 173 -2.71 -1.20 9.06
N THR A 174 -3.92 -1.72 9.34
CA THR A 174 -4.37 -1.94 10.73
C THR A 174 -3.44 -2.90 11.46
N ILE A 175 -3.13 -4.03 10.84
CA ILE A 175 -2.21 -5.03 11.39
C ILE A 175 -0.79 -4.45 11.54
N ALA A 176 -0.29 -3.78 10.50
CA ALA A 176 1.05 -3.18 10.50
C ALA A 176 1.20 -2.12 11.60
N VAL A 177 0.25 -1.19 11.73
CA VAL A 177 0.25 -0.16 12.78
C VAL A 177 0.14 -0.78 14.18
N TYR A 178 -0.65 -1.85 14.33
CA TYR A 178 -0.77 -2.55 15.61
C TYR A 178 0.55 -3.23 16.02
N ILE A 179 1.20 -3.92 15.10
CA ILE A 179 2.52 -4.53 15.31
C ILE A 179 3.54 -3.45 15.66
N LEU A 180 3.58 -2.36 14.89
CA LEU A 180 4.47 -1.22 15.12
C LEU A 180 4.27 -0.62 16.52
N MET A 181 3.02 -0.48 16.95
CA MET A 181 2.69 0.01 18.30
C MET A 181 3.25 -0.91 19.41
N ILE A 182 3.20 -2.24 19.21
CA ILE A 182 3.80 -3.20 20.15
C ILE A 182 5.32 -3.03 20.19
N ILE A 183 5.97 -2.95 19.02
CA ILE A 183 7.42 -2.79 18.92
C ILE A 183 7.87 -1.48 19.58
N ILE A 184 7.23 -0.34 19.27
CA ILE A 184 7.55 0.95 19.89
C ILE A 184 7.39 0.87 21.40
N SER A 185 6.29 0.31 21.90
CA SER A 185 6.06 0.16 23.34
C SER A 185 7.15 -0.67 24.02
N PHE A 186 7.63 -1.74 23.35
CA PHE A 186 8.70 -2.58 23.87
C PHE A 186 10.05 -1.83 23.86
N VAL A 187 10.42 -1.25 22.72
CA VAL A 187 11.70 -0.51 22.55
C VAL A 187 11.80 0.63 23.55
N VAL A 188 10.73 1.38 23.73
CA VAL A 188 10.72 2.51 24.66
C VAL A 188 10.87 2.05 26.10
N ARG A 189 10.19 0.99 26.52
CA ARG A 189 10.34 0.44 27.87
C ARG A 189 11.78 -0.01 28.10
N LEU A 190 12.40 -0.68 27.13
CA LEU A 190 13.79 -1.11 27.20
C LEU A 190 14.74 0.09 27.34
N LEU A 191 14.59 1.10 26.49
CA LEU A 191 15.42 2.31 26.53
C LEU A 191 15.23 3.10 27.81
N THR A 192 14.01 3.19 28.32
CA THR A 192 13.72 3.89 29.57
C THR A 192 14.37 3.16 30.77
N ALA A 193 14.30 1.82 30.78
CA ALA A 193 14.95 1.02 31.83
C ALA A 193 16.49 1.15 31.79
N LEU A 194 17.09 1.12 30.58
CA LEU A 194 18.55 1.15 30.42
C LEU A 194 19.15 2.54 30.68
N PHE A 195 18.55 3.60 30.13
CA PHE A 195 19.14 4.93 30.11
C PHE A 195 18.62 5.88 31.19
N MET A 196 17.38 5.69 31.63
CA MET A 196 16.78 6.58 32.62
C MET A 196 16.75 5.99 34.03
N ARG A 197 17.25 4.76 34.22
CA ARG A 197 17.22 4.02 35.50
C ARG A 197 15.85 4.05 36.19
N ALA A 198 14.81 4.30 35.44
CA ALA A 198 13.44 4.44 35.91
C ALA A 198 12.58 3.33 35.33
N TYR A 199 12.31 2.31 36.15
CA TYR A 199 11.30 1.32 35.77
C TYR A 199 9.91 1.93 36.05
N ILE A 200 9.29 2.50 35.02
CA ILE A 200 7.97 3.07 35.15
C ILE A 200 6.95 1.94 34.88
N GLN A 201 6.35 1.46 35.96
CA GLN A 201 5.20 0.55 35.87
C GLN A 201 4.00 1.33 35.34
N MET A 202 3.74 1.23 34.03
CA MET A 202 2.57 1.85 33.41
C MET A 202 1.46 0.82 33.21
N HIS A 203 0.25 1.21 33.53
CA HIS A 203 -0.92 0.42 33.15
C HIS A 203 -0.94 0.23 31.62
N PRO A 204 -1.22 -1.00 31.09
CA PRO A 204 -1.17 -1.29 29.65
C PRO A 204 -1.99 -0.33 28.77
N THR A 205 -3.16 0.11 29.25
CA THR A 205 -4.01 1.06 28.54
C THR A 205 -3.33 2.42 28.36
N VAL A 206 -2.65 2.91 29.39
CA VAL A 206 -1.96 4.21 29.36
C VAL A 206 -0.73 4.14 28.46
N SER A 207 0.03 3.05 28.54
CA SER A 207 1.16 2.81 27.63
C SER A 207 0.71 2.82 26.15
N LYS A 208 -0.41 2.16 25.82
CA LYS A 208 -1.00 2.21 24.47
C LYS A 208 -1.37 3.62 24.05
N GLN A 209 -1.99 4.41 24.93
CA GLN A 209 -2.36 5.80 24.63
C GLN A 209 -1.15 6.68 24.34
N LEU A 210 -0.09 6.57 25.13
CA LEU A 210 1.15 7.29 24.91
C LEU A 210 1.79 6.90 23.57
N THR A 211 1.84 5.60 23.27
CA THR A 211 2.40 5.12 22.00
C THR A 211 1.60 5.65 20.80
N ILE A 212 0.28 5.56 20.85
CA ILE A 212 -0.59 6.12 19.79
C ILE A 212 -0.36 7.63 19.66
N SER A 213 -0.29 8.37 20.76
CA SER A 213 -0.02 9.81 20.74
C SER A 213 1.34 10.13 20.10
N ALA A 214 2.38 9.38 20.46
CA ALA A 214 3.71 9.56 19.89
C ALA A 214 3.78 9.28 18.38
N MET A 215 2.88 8.42 17.86
CA MET A 215 2.78 8.09 16.45
C MET A 215 2.02 9.13 15.62
N PHE A 216 1.16 9.95 16.22
CA PHE A 216 0.28 10.87 15.46
C PHE A 216 1.03 11.90 14.64
N LEU A 217 2.02 12.61 15.22
CA LEU A 217 2.81 13.58 14.48
C LEU A 217 3.61 12.92 13.33
N PRO A 218 4.37 11.84 13.55
CA PRO A 218 5.03 11.12 12.47
C PRO A 218 4.07 10.62 11.39
N ALA A 219 2.90 10.08 11.76
CA ALA A 219 1.90 9.61 10.81
C ALA A 219 1.31 10.76 9.97
N THR A 220 1.10 11.92 10.59
CA THR A 220 0.63 13.13 9.86
C THR A 220 1.68 13.61 8.85
N ILE A 221 2.95 13.66 9.24
CA ILE A 221 4.05 14.02 8.35
C ILE A 221 4.18 13.00 7.23
N TYR A 222 4.11 11.70 7.55
CA TYR A 222 4.13 10.63 6.55
C TYR A 222 2.99 10.77 5.55
N MET A 223 1.76 11.06 6.02
CA MET A 223 0.60 11.28 5.15
C MET A 223 0.89 12.42 4.16
N VAL A 224 1.39 13.57 4.63
CA VAL A 224 1.67 14.72 3.76
C VAL A 224 2.75 14.37 2.72
N ILE A 225 3.86 13.76 3.15
CA ILE A 225 4.96 13.35 2.27
C ILE A 225 4.47 12.31 1.25
N GLY A 226 3.68 11.33 1.69
CA GLY A 226 3.16 10.28 0.83
C GLY A 226 2.14 10.78 -0.21
N VAL A 227 1.30 11.76 0.15
CA VAL A 227 0.38 12.43 -0.80
C VAL A 227 1.16 13.21 -1.87
N LEU A 228 2.32 13.77 -1.53
CA LEU A 228 3.23 14.43 -2.48
C LEU A 228 4.00 13.42 -3.37
N GLY A 229 3.81 12.12 -3.17
CA GLY A 229 4.47 11.08 -3.95
C GLY A 229 5.92 10.81 -3.55
N ILE A 230 6.36 11.33 -2.40
CA ILE A 230 7.72 11.17 -1.87
C ILE A 230 7.75 9.99 -0.91
N GLY A 231 8.50 8.95 -1.25
CA GLY A 231 8.72 7.78 -0.39
C GLY A 231 7.61 6.72 -0.47
N GLY A 232 7.96 5.50 -0.16
CA GLY A 232 7.07 4.33 -0.12
C GLY A 232 7.76 3.09 0.45
N GLY A 233 6.97 2.11 0.87
CA GLY A 233 7.45 0.78 1.24
C GLY A 233 8.16 0.70 2.61
N VAL A 234 9.27 -0.01 2.65
CA VAL A 234 10.01 -0.32 3.90
C VAL A 234 10.49 0.93 4.64
N GLY A 235 10.78 2.01 3.92
CA GLY A 235 11.18 3.29 4.50
C GLY A 235 10.13 3.90 5.44
N MET A 236 8.84 3.69 5.16
CA MET A 236 7.74 4.16 6.00
C MET A 236 7.76 3.53 7.39
N PHE A 237 7.90 2.21 7.46
CA PHE A 237 7.90 1.48 8.73
C PHE A 237 9.05 1.95 9.62
N MET A 238 10.26 2.05 9.07
CA MET A 238 11.44 2.54 9.78
C MET A 238 11.29 4.00 10.21
N TYR A 239 10.74 4.85 9.33
CA TYR A 239 10.46 6.24 9.65
C TYR A 239 9.51 6.36 10.85
N LEU A 240 8.36 5.66 10.80
CA LEU A 240 7.38 5.68 11.90
C LEU A 240 7.97 5.09 13.19
N LEU A 241 8.75 4.01 13.10
CA LEU A 241 9.40 3.39 14.25
C LEU A 241 10.35 4.37 14.97
N VAL A 242 11.29 4.93 14.21
CA VAL A 242 12.33 5.79 14.78
C VAL A 242 11.75 7.10 15.32
N THR A 243 10.92 7.79 14.51
CA THR A 243 10.38 9.09 14.89
C THR A 243 9.35 8.99 16.03
N SER A 244 8.53 7.93 16.06
CA SER A 244 7.58 7.72 17.15
C SER A 244 8.27 7.33 18.46
N THR A 245 9.32 6.51 18.38
CA THR A 245 10.15 6.16 19.55
C THR A 245 10.81 7.41 20.11
N PHE A 246 11.36 8.26 19.25
CA PHE A 246 11.96 9.53 19.66
C PHE A 246 10.95 10.48 20.33
N ASN A 247 9.76 10.65 19.74
CA ASN A 247 8.71 11.47 20.33
C ASN A 247 8.27 10.95 21.71
N TRP A 248 8.17 9.64 21.85
CA TRP A 248 7.83 9.01 23.12
C TRP A 248 8.89 9.30 24.19
N LEU A 249 10.17 9.13 23.83
CA LEU A 249 11.30 9.41 24.75
C LEU A 249 11.37 10.87 25.16
N LEU A 250 11.12 11.81 24.24
CA LEU A 250 11.04 13.24 24.54
C LEU A 250 9.94 13.54 25.58
N GLY A 251 8.76 12.94 25.40
CA GLY A 251 7.67 13.09 26.37
C GLY A 251 8.01 12.56 27.76
N MET A 252 8.68 11.41 27.83
CA MET A 252 9.09 10.82 29.12
C MET A 252 10.22 11.60 29.80
N ARG A 253 11.16 12.12 29.04
CA ARG A 253 12.20 13.00 29.59
C ARG A 253 11.61 14.24 30.28
N GLU A 254 10.65 14.88 29.65
CA GLU A 254 9.95 16.04 30.24
C GLU A 254 9.17 15.64 31.49
N PHE A 255 8.52 14.47 31.52
CA PHE A 255 7.83 13.97 32.70
C PHE A 255 8.76 13.80 33.89
N ILE A 256 9.93 13.14 33.70
CA ILE A 256 10.93 12.93 34.73
C ILE A 256 11.50 14.27 35.23
N ALA A 257 11.80 15.20 34.30
CA ALA A 257 12.30 16.52 34.67
C ALA A 257 11.32 17.33 35.52
N GLN A 258 10.00 17.15 35.31
CA GLN A 258 8.98 17.82 36.15
C GLN A 258 8.79 17.16 37.52
N GLN A 259 8.91 15.83 37.61
CA GLN A 259 8.89 15.16 38.91
C GLN A 259 10.04 15.60 39.82
N ASN A 260 11.25 15.74 39.24
CA ASN A 260 12.43 16.19 40.00
C ASN A 260 12.36 17.66 40.44
N LYS A 261 11.53 18.49 39.81
CA LYS A 261 11.33 19.90 40.21
C LYS A 261 10.31 20.05 41.36
N ASN A 262 9.46 19.06 41.56
CA ASN A 262 8.41 19.05 42.57
C ASN A 262 8.82 18.29 43.84
N GLN A 263 10.04 17.73 43.87
CA GLN A 263 10.73 17.22 45.05
C GLN A 263 11.73 18.24 45.59
#